data_5bbe69e4a58a003aa76f0f000cbe5984
#
_entry.id   5bbe69e4a58a003aa76f0f000cbe5984
#
_cell.length_a   1.000
_cell.length_b   1.000
_cell.length_c   1.000
_cell.angle_alpha   90.00
_cell.angle_beta   90.00
_cell.angle_gamma   90.00
#
_symmetry.space_group_name_H-M   'P 1'
#
loop_
_entity.id
_entity.type
_entity.pdbx_description
1 polymer ?
#
loop_
_entity_poly.entity_id
_entity_poly.type
_entity_poly.pdbx_seq_one_letter_code
_entity_poly.pdbx_strand_id
1 'polypeptide(L)'
;MLFRTDHLQTLVVLVEEGTFESAARRRQITPSAVAQRIKAMEQTTGQILVQRTNPVTSTAAGDIALRYGRQVILLEDETVKALEGTRLDGDAVAIPIAVNADSLATWFLDALALMPEVGEVVFDIHREDQEHTTSLLREGKVMAAVTSTPEAV
;
A
#
# COMPACT_ATOMS: atom_id res chain seq x y z
N MET A 1 -13.71 -11.29 8.78
CA MET A 1 -12.70 -10.72 7.88
C MET A 1 -12.89 -11.36 6.50
N LEU A 2 -12.97 -10.55 5.44
CA LEU A 2 -13.27 -11.05 4.09
C LEU A 2 -12.13 -11.92 3.54
N PHE A 3 -10.88 -11.49 3.75
CA PHE A 3 -9.68 -12.18 3.32
C PHE A 3 -8.74 -12.43 4.49
N ARG A 4 -7.90 -13.45 4.37
CA ARG A 4 -6.78 -13.70 5.28
C ARG A 4 -5.64 -12.74 4.96
N THR A 5 -4.93 -12.25 5.96
CA THR A 5 -3.81 -11.30 5.77
C THR A 5 -2.71 -11.89 4.89
N ASP A 6 -2.38 -13.19 5.07
CA ASP A 6 -1.36 -13.85 4.25
C ASP A 6 -1.75 -13.97 2.76
N HIS A 7 -3.04 -14.01 2.45
CA HIS A 7 -3.56 -13.94 1.08
C HIS A 7 -3.44 -12.52 0.51
N LEU A 8 -3.81 -11.49 1.31
CA LEU A 8 -3.66 -10.10 0.92
C LEU A 8 -2.20 -9.74 0.62
N GLN A 9 -1.29 -10.12 1.51
CA GLN A 9 0.15 -9.95 1.30
C GLN A 9 0.63 -10.66 0.02
N THR A 10 0.08 -11.83 -0.29
CA THR A 10 0.43 -12.57 -1.51
C THR A 10 -0.08 -11.84 -2.76
N LEU A 11 -1.29 -11.27 -2.73
CA LEU A 11 -1.83 -10.49 -3.85
C LEU A 11 -0.99 -9.23 -4.11
N VAL A 12 -0.66 -8.48 -3.06
CA VAL A 12 0.16 -7.25 -3.16
C VAL A 12 1.51 -7.59 -3.79
N VAL A 13 2.22 -8.58 -3.24
CA VAL A 13 3.54 -8.98 -3.74
C VAL A 13 3.46 -9.54 -5.17
N LEU A 14 2.40 -10.27 -5.54
CA LEU A 14 2.25 -10.80 -6.90
C LEU A 14 2.16 -9.68 -7.95
N VAL A 15 1.39 -8.64 -7.67
CA VAL A 15 1.24 -7.52 -8.61
C VAL A 15 2.49 -6.65 -8.66
N GLU A 16 3.19 -6.47 -7.53
CA GLU A 16 4.46 -5.75 -7.48
C GLU A 16 5.58 -6.48 -8.25
N GLU A 17 5.70 -7.78 -8.08
CA GLU A 17 6.74 -8.60 -8.72
C GLU A 17 6.41 -8.97 -10.17
N GLY A 18 5.16 -8.89 -10.56
CA GLY A 18 4.67 -9.16 -11.91
C GLY A 18 4.70 -10.63 -12.34
N THR A 19 5.23 -11.56 -11.53
CA THR A 19 5.25 -13.00 -11.83
C THR A 19 5.01 -13.86 -10.61
N PHE A 20 4.39 -15.03 -10.81
CA PHE A 20 4.15 -16.00 -9.74
C PHE A 20 5.43 -16.52 -9.12
N GLU A 21 6.47 -16.71 -9.91
CA GLU A 21 7.79 -17.19 -9.49
C GLU A 21 8.50 -16.17 -8.61
N SER A 22 8.49 -14.89 -8.98
CA SER A 22 9.13 -13.83 -8.20
C SER A 22 8.37 -13.59 -6.89
N ALA A 23 7.03 -13.56 -6.94
CA ALA A 23 6.21 -13.48 -5.74
C ALA A 23 6.43 -14.65 -4.78
N ALA A 24 6.56 -15.87 -5.31
CA ALA A 24 6.86 -17.06 -4.52
C ALA A 24 8.21 -16.95 -3.80
N ARG A 25 9.26 -16.49 -4.50
CA ARG A 25 10.59 -16.25 -3.89
C ARG A 25 10.51 -15.21 -2.79
N ARG A 26 9.89 -14.04 -3.05
CA ARG A 26 9.77 -12.96 -2.06
C ARG A 26 8.95 -13.36 -0.84
N ARG A 27 7.91 -14.19 -1.02
CA ARG A 27 7.06 -14.70 0.07
C ARG A 27 7.58 -15.99 0.71
N GLN A 28 8.67 -16.57 0.21
CA GLN A 28 9.25 -17.83 0.67
C GLN A 28 8.24 -19.00 0.65
N ILE A 29 7.43 -19.06 -0.40
CA ILE A 29 6.44 -20.12 -0.65
C ILE A 29 6.59 -20.65 -2.08
N THR A 30 5.83 -21.66 -2.45
CA THR A 30 5.84 -22.19 -3.82
C THR A 30 4.96 -21.37 -4.77
N PRO A 31 5.24 -21.32 -6.09
CA PRO A 31 4.36 -20.69 -7.08
C PRO A 31 2.94 -21.28 -7.05
N SER A 32 2.81 -22.57 -6.79
CA SER A 32 1.52 -23.25 -6.61
C SER A 32 0.75 -22.69 -5.41
N ALA A 33 1.43 -22.43 -4.28
CA ALA A 33 0.82 -21.81 -3.11
C ALA A 33 0.36 -20.36 -3.38
N VAL A 34 1.14 -19.58 -4.14
CA VAL A 34 0.71 -18.25 -4.60
C VAL A 34 -0.58 -18.38 -5.41
N ALA A 35 -0.60 -19.26 -6.42
CA ALA A 35 -1.77 -19.47 -7.26
C ALA A 35 -3.02 -19.93 -6.46
N GLN A 36 -2.84 -20.82 -5.48
CA GLN A 36 -3.93 -21.28 -4.62
C GLN A 36 -4.51 -20.16 -3.75
N ARG A 37 -3.66 -19.29 -3.18
CA ARG A 37 -4.10 -18.14 -2.37
C ARG A 37 -4.91 -17.16 -3.20
N ILE A 38 -4.43 -16.80 -4.40
CA ILE A 38 -5.17 -15.92 -5.32
C ILE A 38 -6.51 -16.56 -5.70
N LYS A 39 -6.51 -17.84 -6.09
CA LYS A 39 -7.74 -18.57 -6.41
C LYS A 39 -8.75 -18.58 -5.25
N ALA A 40 -8.28 -18.76 -4.02
CA ALA A 40 -9.15 -18.73 -2.83
C ALA A 40 -9.78 -17.35 -2.63
N MET A 41 -9.04 -16.26 -2.87
CA MET A 41 -9.60 -14.90 -2.81
C MET A 41 -10.64 -14.67 -3.91
N GLU A 42 -10.35 -15.09 -5.14
CA GLU A 42 -11.27 -15.00 -6.28
C GLU A 42 -12.56 -15.82 -6.05
N GLN A 43 -12.45 -17.00 -5.46
CA GLN A 43 -13.60 -17.80 -5.06
C GLN A 43 -14.45 -17.14 -3.97
N THR A 44 -13.82 -16.47 -3.02
CA THR A 44 -14.53 -15.76 -1.94
C THR A 44 -15.33 -14.59 -2.47
N THR A 45 -14.80 -13.87 -3.46
CA THR A 45 -15.45 -12.69 -4.05
C THR A 45 -16.34 -13.00 -5.26
N GLY A 46 -16.17 -14.17 -5.87
CA GLY A 46 -16.78 -14.50 -7.15
C GLY A 46 -16.25 -13.68 -8.32
N GLN A 47 -15.10 -13.02 -8.16
CA GLN A 47 -14.50 -12.14 -9.17
C GLN A 47 -13.04 -12.50 -9.43
N ILE A 48 -12.59 -12.31 -10.67
CA ILE A 48 -11.18 -12.41 -11.04
C ILE A 48 -10.46 -11.17 -10.51
N LEU A 49 -9.40 -11.36 -9.74
CA LEU A 49 -8.61 -10.29 -9.14
C LEU A 49 -7.35 -9.95 -9.94
N VAL A 50 -6.78 -10.92 -10.66
CA VAL A 50 -5.57 -10.70 -11.45
C VAL A 50 -5.74 -11.19 -12.89
N GLN A 51 -5.15 -10.44 -13.81
CA GLN A 51 -4.95 -10.88 -15.19
C GLN A 51 -3.62 -11.61 -15.28
N ARG A 52 -3.63 -12.82 -15.81
CA ARG A 52 -2.42 -13.66 -15.98
C ARG A 52 -1.63 -13.26 -17.22
N THR A 53 -1.34 -11.97 -17.33
CA THR A 53 -0.46 -11.39 -18.34
C THR A 53 1.01 -11.49 -17.90
N ASN A 54 1.93 -11.08 -18.72
CA ASN A 54 3.32 -10.92 -18.36
C ASN A 54 3.75 -9.47 -18.65
N PRO A 55 3.90 -8.62 -17.61
CA PRO A 55 3.71 -8.90 -16.19
C PRO A 55 2.24 -9.16 -15.80
N VAL A 56 2.04 -9.82 -14.65
CA VAL A 56 0.72 -9.97 -14.03
C VAL A 56 0.21 -8.60 -13.61
N THR A 57 -1.04 -8.30 -13.94
CA THR A 57 -1.70 -7.04 -13.59
C THR A 57 -2.99 -7.30 -12.82
N SER A 58 -3.46 -6.30 -12.08
CA SER A 58 -4.75 -6.35 -11.40
C SER A 58 -5.91 -6.13 -12.36
N THR A 59 -7.10 -6.60 -11.99
CA THR A 59 -8.38 -6.18 -12.55
C THR A 59 -8.95 -5.01 -11.74
N ALA A 60 -10.06 -4.40 -12.17
CA ALA A 60 -10.76 -3.40 -11.36
C ALA A 60 -11.18 -3.94 -9.97
N ALA A 61 -11.62 -5.21 -9.89
CA ALA A 61 -11.87 -5.87 -8.60
C ALA A 61 -10.57 -6.12 -7.82
N GLY A 62 -9.49 -6.44 -8.52
CA GLY A 62 -8.16 -6.58 -7.96
C GLY A 62 -7.62 -5.30 -7.35
N ASP A 63 -7.85 -4.15 -7.98
CA ASP A 63 -7.43 -2.84 -7.46
C ASP A 63 -8.10 -2.52 -6.12
N ILE A 64 -9.39 -2.85 -5.99
CA ILE A 64 -10.12 -2.72 -4.72
C ILE A 64 -9.51 -3.62 -3.64
N ALA A 65 -9.20 -4.88 -4.00
CA ALA A 65 -8.60 -5.83 -3.07
C ALA A 65 -7.16 -5.44 -2.69
N LEU A 66 -6.38 -4.88 -3.62
CA LEU A 66 -5.03 -4.37 -3.39
C LEU A 66 -5.03 -3.19 -2.43
N ARG A 67 -5.90 -2.20 -2.66
CA ARG A 67 -6.04 -1.05 -1.75
C ARG A 67 -6.38 -1.51 -0.34
N TYR A 68 -7.37 -2.38 -0.19
CA TYR A 68 -7.71 -2.97 1.10
C TYR A 68 -6.54 -3.73 1.71
N GLY A 69 -5.86 -4.56 0.92
CA GLY A 69 -4.71 -5.36 1.37
C GLY A 69 -3.56 -4.50 1.90
N ARG A 70 -3.19 -3.44 1.19
CA ARG A 70 -2.14 -2.51 1.62
C ARG A 70 -2.47 -1.82 2.94
N GLN A 71 -3.72 -1.39 3.11
CA GLN A 71 -4.18 -0.78 4.36
C GLN A 71 -4.15 -1.77 5.54
N VAL A 72 -4.59 -3.01 5.33
CA VAL A 72 -4.55 -4.06 6.36
C VAL A 72 -3.12 -4.39 6.76
N ILE A 73 -2.21 -4.54 5.79
CA ILE A 73 -0.79 -4.83 6.04
C ILE A 73 -0.16 -3.70 6.85
N LEU A 74 -0.41 -2.44 6.49
CA LEU A 74 0.12 -1.29 7.21
C LEU A 74 -0.35 -1.29 8.66
N LEU A 75 -1.65 -1.49 8.91
CA LEU A 75 -2.21 -1.55 10.27
C LEU A 75 -1.68 -2.74 11.07
N GLU A 76 -1.44 -3.88 10.42
CA GLU A 76 -0.84 -5.06 11.06
C GLU A 76 0.61 -4.76 11.48
N ASP A 77 1.41 -4.17 10.59
CA ASP A 77 2.80 -3.80 10.88
C ASP A 77 2.89 -2.79 12.03
N GLU A 78 2.01 -1.77 12.05
CA GLU A 78 1.91 -0.81 13.16
C GLU A 78 1.53 -1.49 14.47
N THR A 79 0.58 -2.43 14.43
CA THR A 79 0.13 -3.17 15.61
C THR A 79 1.24 -4.05 16.17
N VAL A 80 1.96 -4.76 15.30
CA VAL A 80 3.09 -5.60 15.71
C VAL A 80 4.18 -4.75 16.37
N LYS A 81 4.58 -3.65 15.77
CA LYS A 81 5.55 -2.71 16.35
C LYS A 81 5.12 -2.20 17.73
N ALA A 82 3.83 -1.86 17.87
CA ALA A 82 3.29 -1.38 19.15
C ALA A 82 3.27 -2.46 20.23
N LEU A 83 2.98 -3.72 19.86
CA LEU A 83 2.90 -4.85 20.81
C LEU A 83 4.28 -5.38 21.22
N GLU A 84 5.23 -5.41 20.32
CA GLU A 84 6.58 -5.90 20.58
C GLU A 84 7.36 -4.99 21.55
N GLY A 85 6.80 -3.85 21.91
CA GLY A 85 7.46 -2.87 22.77
C GLY A 85 8.75 -2.33 22.14
N THR A 86 8.94 -2.57 20.85
CA THR A 86 10.08 -2.11 20.06
C THR A 86 9.95 -0.61 19.71
N ARG A 87 9.21 0.15 20.52
CA ARG A 87 9.54 1.56 20.71
C ARG A 87 10.79 1.66 21.58
N LEU A 88 11.86 0.99 21.13
CA LEU A 88 13.20 1.44 21.45
C LEU A 88 13.30 2.81 20.80
N ASP A 89 13.64 3.81 21.58
CA ASP A 89 13.80 5.21 21.20
C ASP A 89 14.16 5.34 19.71
N GLY A 90 13.22 5.74 18.84
CA GLY A 90 13.49 6.11 17.47
C GLY A 90 12.72 5.42 16.32
N ASP A 91 11.87 4.43 16.53
CA ASP A 91 11.08 3.86 15.43
C ASP A 91 9.78 4.67 15.23
N ALA A 92 9.93 5.75 14.50
CA ALA A 92 8.83 6.62 14.10
C ALA A 92 7.84 5.89 13.18
N VAL A 93 6.54 6.12 13.41
CA VAL A 93 5.49 5.64 12.48
C VAL A 93 5.64 6.38 11.16
N ALA A 94 6.00 5.67 10.09
CA ALA A 94 6.11 6.25 8.78
C ALA A 94 4.72 6.36 8.13
N ILE A 95 4.26 7.59 7.90
CA ILE A 95 3.00 7.87 7.18
C ILE A 95 3.33 8.20 5.72
N PRO A 96 3.01 7.32 4.76
CA PRO A 96 3.24 7.59 3.35
C PRO A 96 2.25 8.64 2.84
N ILE A 97 2.77 9.75 2.30
CA ILE A 97 1.99 10.87 1.75
C ILE A 97 2.49 11.22 0.36
N ALA A 98 1.59 11.28 -0.63
CA ALA A 98 1.92 11.83 -1.93
C ALA A 98 1.74 13.35 -1.93
N VAL A 99 2.72 14.08 -2.43
CA VAL A 99 2.69 15.54 -2.50
C VAL A 99 3.08 15.99 -3.90
N ASN A 100 2.29 16.87 -4.50
CA ASN A 100 2.67 17.44 -5.78
C ASN A 100 3.91 18.34 -5.64
N ALA A 101 4.67 18.46 -6.73
CA ALA A 101 5.94 19.17 -6.74
C ALA A 101 5.78 20.64 -6.32
N ASP A 102 4.72 21.32 -6.74
CA ASP A 102 4.49 22.74 -6.44
C ASP A 102 4.20 22.98 -4.95
N SER A 103 3.34 22.15 -4.34
CA SER A 103 3.05 22.21 -2.90
C SER A 103 4.31 21.91 -2.08
N LEU A 104 5.09 20.91 -2.48
CA LEU A 104 6.34 20.55 -1.79
C LEU A 104 7.38 21.67 -1.86
N ALA A 105 7.47 22.37 -3.01
CA ALA A 105 8.43 23.45 -3.21
C ALA A 105 8.04 24.78 -2.53
N THR A 106 6.79 24.93 -2.11
CA THR A 106 6.26 26.22 -1.63
C THR A 106 5.92 26.21 -0.15
N TRP A 107 4.91 25.48 0.28
CA TRP A 107 4.31 25.64 1.62
C TRP A 107 4.28 24.35 2.47
N PHE A 108 4.37 23.18 1.85
CA PHE A 108 4.09 21.93 2.54
C PHE A 108 5.10 21.63 3.66
N LEU A 109 6.39 21.87 3.41
CA LEU A 109 7.44 21.64 4.43
C LEU A 109 7.33 22.66 5.58
N ASP A 110 6.95 23.89 5.30
CA ASP A 110 6.71 24.90 6.33
C ASP A 110 5.51 24.51 7.20
N ALA A 111 4.44 23.98 6.58
CA ALA A 111 3.29 23.48 7.31
C ALA A 111 3.64 22.29 8.22
N LEU A 112 4.47 21.35 7.75
CA LEU A 112 4.97 20.25 8.59
C LEU A 112 5.80 20.75 9.77
N ALA A 113 6.63 21.77 9.57
CA ALA A 113 7.46 22.37 10.63
C ALA A 113 6.63 23.06 11.74
N LEU A 114 5.39 23.44 11.42
CA LEU A 114 4.46 24.06 12.39
C LEU A 114 3.61 23.02 13.14
N MET A 115 3.69 21.74 12.76
CA MET A 115 2.94 20.70 13.48
C MET A 115 3.52 20.53 14.90
N PRO A 116 2.64 20.43 15.92
CA PRO A 116 3.12 20.07 17.25
C PRO A 116 3.78 18.68 17.18
N GLU A 117 4.76 18.46 18.04
CA GLU A 117 5.38 17.14 18.19
C GLU A 117 4.31 16.10 18.55
N VAL A 118 3.80 15.38 17.54
CA VAL A 118 2.80 14.33 17.69
C VAL A 118 3.54 13.00 17.73
N GLY A 119 4.21 12.72 18.85
CA GLY A 119 4.96 11.47 19.00
C GLY A 119 6.05 11.30 17.93
N GLU A 120 6.47 10.08 17.73
CA GLU A 120 7.48 9.73 16.71
C GLU A 120 6.81 9.42 15.37
N VAL A 121 6.32 10.47 14.69
CA VAL A 121 5.75 10.35 13.33
C VAL A 121 6.77 10.85 12.32
N VAL A 122 7.06 10.03 11.32
CA VAL A 122 7.85 10.40 10.13
C VAL A 122 6.94 10.36 8.92
N PHE A 123 6.99 11.38 8.10
CA PHE A 123 6.27 11.40 6.83
C PHE A 123 7.18 10.82 5.74
N ASP A 124 6.75 9.72 5.13
CA ASP A 124 7.35 9.17 3.91
C ASP A 124 6.75 9.91 2.71
N ILE A 125 7.49 10.91 2.21
CA ILE A 125 6.98 11.83 1.19
C ILE A 125 7.28 11.30 -0.20
N HIS A 126 6.22 10.93 -0.92
CA HIS A 126 6.25 10.58 -2.33
C HIS A 126 6.00 11.85 -3.17
N ARG A 127 7.06 12.36 -3.82
CA ARG A 127 6.93 13.47 -4.75
C ARG A 127 6.38 12.95 -6.08
N GLU A 128 5.23 13.48 -6.49
CA GLU A 128 4.57 13.10 -7.73
C GLU A 128 4.15 14.32 -8.56
N ASP A 129 3.90 14.07 -9.83
CA ASP A 129 3.25 15.07 -10.67
C ASP A 129 1.77 15.21 -10.27
N GLN A 130 1.21 16.39 -10.50
CA GLN A 130 -0.16 16.73 -10.08
C GLN A 130 -1.21 15.73 -10.57
N GLU A 131 -1.03 15.19 -11.79
CA GLU A 131 -1.95 14.21 -12.40
C GLU A 131 -1.84 12.81 -11.78
N HIS A 132 -0.72 12.49 -11.13
CA HIS A 132 -0.45 11.16 -10.56
C HIS A 132 -0.62 11.10 -9.04
N THR A 133 -0.69 12.25 -8.37
CA THR A 133 -0.76 12.33 -6.90
C THR A 133 -1.98 11.57 -6.34
N THR A 134 -3.15 11.71 -6.96
CA THR A 134 -4.38 11.02 -6.53
C THR A 134 -4.42 9.55 -6.89
N SER A 135 -3.67 9.12 -7.91
CA SER A 135 -3.61 7.70 -8.28
C SER A 135 -2.98 6.85 -7.18
N LEU A 136 -1.92 7.34 -6.53
CA LEU A 136 -1.28 6.64 -5.41
C LEU A 136 -2.23 6.44 -4.22
N LEU A 137 -3.10 7.41 -3.96
CA LEU A 137 -4.13 7.31 -2.91
C LEU A 137 -5.20 6.27 -3.29
N ARG A 138 -5.66 6.26 -4.53
CA ARG A 138 -6.62 5.26 -5.04
C ARG A 138 -6.05 3.86 -5.01
N GLU A 139 -4.76 3.71 -5.30
CA GLU A 139 -4.05 2.43 -5.25
C GLU A 139 -3.73 1.98 -3.82
N GLY A 140 -3.95 2.83 -2.80
CA GLY A 140 -3.62 2.54 -1.41
C GLY A 140 -2.12 2.47 -1.14
N LYS A 141 -1.30 3.09 -1.98
CA LYS A 141 0.16 3.19 -1.79
C LYS A 141 0.52 4.27 -0.79
N VAL A 142 -0.34 5.28 -0.62
CA VAL A 142 -0.21 6.36 0.35
C VAL A 142 -1.49 6.51 1.15
N MET A 143 -1.38 7.09 2.33
CA MET A 143 -2.52 7.35 3.23
C MET A 143 -3.17 8.71 2.98
N ALA A 144 -2.43 9.65 2.43
CA ALA A 144 -2.91 10.98 2.07
C ALA A 144 -2.28 11.47 0.77
N ALA A 145 -2.95 12.40 0.12
CA ALA A 145 -2.45 13.06 -1.08
C ALA A 145 -2.71 14.57 -1.01
N VAL A 146 -1.68 15.35 -1.32
CA VAL A 146 -1.75 16.80 -1.43
C VAL A 146 -1.73 17.17 -2.90
N THR A 147 -2.84 17.67 -3.40
CA THR A 147 -3.02 18.05 -4.80
C THR A 147 -3.72 19.38 -4.90
N SER A 148 -3.45 20.15 -5.96
CA SER A 148 -4.17 21.40 -6.27
C SER A 148 -5.45 21.17 -7.08
N THR A 149 -5.65 19.96 -7.62
CA THR A 149 -6.87 19.61 -8.36
C THR A 149 -7.75 18.70 -7.52
N PRO A 150 -8.96 19.14 -7.14
CA PRO A 150 -9.89 18.28 -6.42
C PRO A 150 -10.42 17.20 -7.37
N GLU A 151 -10.01 15.96 -7.15
CA GLU A 151 -10.59 14.79 -7.80
C GLU A 151 -11.35 13.95 -6.77
N ALA A 152 -12.50 13.39 -7.19
CA ALA A 152 -13.21 12.43 -6.36
C ALA A 152 -12.37 11.13 -6.22
N VAL A 153 -12.07 10.73 -4.99
CA VAL A 153 -11.34 9.52 -4.66
C VAL A 153 -12.29 8.34 -4.46
#